data_47f660ea53004aa5b058ea70bc0928f2
#
_entry.id   47f660ea53004aa5b058ea70bc0928f2
#
_cell.length_a   1.000
_cell.length_b   1.000
_cell.length_c   1.000
_cell.angle_alpha   90.00
_cell.angle_beta   90.00
_cell.angle_gamma   90.00
#
_symmetry.space_group_name_H-M   'P 1'
#
loop_
_entity.id
_entity.type
_entity.pdbx_description
1 polymer ?
#
loop_
_entity_poly.entity_id
_entity_poly.type
_entity_poly.pdbx_seq_one_letter_code
_entity_poly.pdbx_strand_id
1 'polypeptide(L)'
;MKRVVVTGLGLLTSIGNNAEDTWNNLINLKSGIKKITHFDTEGLTCKIAGHISHDENDPFYYDQSIHLDLKDIKRNDRFIQYGIAAAKMAVEDSGIADLNENEKLKVGVTVGSGIGGLETIYEGSLKVDEKGPRKLSPFFIPSSLVNLLSGQISIKYGFKGPNYSIVSACATGNHCIGNAYNLSLIHI
;
A
#
# COMPACT_ATOMS: atom_id res chain seq x y z
N MET A 1 32.96 -4.81 1.87
CA MET A 1 31.73 -4.12 2.30
C MET A 1 30.55 -4.82 1.63
N LYS A 2 29.56 -5.29 2.37
CA LYS A 2 28.35 -5.86 1.75
C LYS A 2 27.61 -4.78 0.97
N ARG A 3 27.11 -5.13 -0.21
CA ARG A 3 26.39 -4.20 -1.09
C ARG A 3 24.92 -4.57 -1.11
N VAL A 4 24.06 -3.63 -0.76
CA VAL A 4 22.60 -3.75 -0.87
C VAL A 4 22.15 -3.13 -2.18
N VAL A 5 21.28 -3.81 -2.90
CA VAL A 5 20.75 -3.39 -4.21
C VAL A 5 19.24 -3.49 -4.24
N VAL A 6 18.61 -2.67 -5.08
CA VAL A 6 17.18 -2.81 -5.41
C VAL A 6 17.07 -3.82 -6.54
N THR A 7 16.24 -4.84 -6.36
CA THR A 7 16.04 -5.93 -7.34
C THR A 7 14.66 -5.94 -7.98
N GLY A 8 13.71 -5.18 -7.44
CA GLY A 8 12.38 -5.06 -8.00
C GLY A 8 11.67 -3.80 -7.53
N LEU A 9 10.81 -3.26 -8.39
CA LEU A 9 10.03 -2.05 -8.17
C LEU A 9 8.55 -2.33 -8.37
N GLY A 10 7.73 -1.84 -7.44
CA GLY A 10 6.28 -1.79 -7.56
C GLY A 10 5.78 -0.41 -7.23
N LEU A 11 5.12 0.23 -8.20
CA LEU A 11 4.57 1.57 -8.05
C LEU A 11 3.09 1.61 -8.42
N LEU A 12 2.35 2.32 -7.59
CA LEU A 12 0.98 2.72 -7.84
C LEU A 12 0.87 4.20 -7.46
N THR A 13 0.65 5.05 -8.45
CA THR A 13 0.69 6.50 -8.29
C THR A 13 -0.52 7.17 -8.96
N SER A 14 -0.69 8.47 -8.74
CA SER A 14 -1.73 9.25 -9.40
C SER A 14 -1.51 9.46 -10.91
N ILE A 15 -0.35 9.05 -11.45
CA ILE A 15 0.03 9.20 -12.86
C ILE A 15 0.44 7.87 -13.53
N GLY A 16 0.31 6.74 -12.84
CA GLY A 16 0.64 5.44 -13.43
C GLY A 16 0.40 4.28 -12.47
N ASN A 17 0.10 3.12 -13.02
CA ASN A 17 -0.28 1.92 -12.28
C ASN A 17 0.85 0.88 -12.20
N ASN A 18 2.03 1.25 -12.64
CA ASN A 18 3.29 0.51 -12.54
C ASN A 18 4.48 1.48 -12.62
N ALA A 19 5.70 0.95 -12.50
CA ALA A 19 6.92 1.76 -12.51
C ALA A 19 7.17 2.42 -13.86
N GLU A 20 6.95 1.71 -14.96
CA GLU A 20 7.20 2.18 -16.31
C GLU A 20 6.24 3.32 -16.71
N ASP A 21 4.94 3.14 -16.51
CA ASP A 21 3.93 4.17 -16.78
C ASP A 21 4.16 5.41 -15.91
N THR A 22 4.44 5.21 -14.61
CA THR A 22 4.75 6.32 -13.70
C THR A 22 5.95 7.10 -14.17
N TRP A 23 7.04 6.43 -14.57
CA TRP A 23 8.24 7.08 -15.07
C TRP A 23 7.98 7.84 -16.38
N ASN A 24 7.35 7.17 -17.34
CA ASN A 24 7.03 7.77 -18.64
C ASN A 24 6.14 9.01 -18.50
N ASN A 25 5.13 8.95 -17.64
CA ASN A 25 4.26 10.10 -17.39
C ASN A 25 4.99 11.22 -16.64
N LEU A 26 5.89 10.88 -15.71
CA LEU A 26 6.71 11.85 -14.97
C LEU A 26 7.63 12.64 -15.92
N ILE A 27 8.39 11.97 -16.80
CA ILE A 27 9.31 12.66 -17.73
C ILE A 27 8.55 13.45 -18.82
N ASN A 28 7.30 13.07 -19.12
CA ASN A 28 6.42 13.81 -20.02
C ASN A 28 5.60 14.90 -19.30
N LEU A 29 5.94 15.24 -18.06
CA LEU A 29 5.34 16.31 -17.24
C LEU A 29 3.82 16.15 -17.06
N LYS A 30 3.31 14.93 -17.02
CA LYS A 30 1.89 14.66 -16.76
C LYS A 30 1.58 14.95 -15.29
N SER A 31 0.49 15.67 -15.05
CA SER A 31 0.04 15.95 -13.68
C SER A 31 -0.97 14.90 -13.22
N GLY A 32 -0.76 14.35 -12.03
CA GLY A 32 -1.74 13.51 -11.34
C GLY A 32 -2.67 14.28 -10.41
N ILE A 33 -2.54 15.61 -10.35
CA ILE A 33 -3.44 16.46 -9.58
C ILE A 33 -4.74 16.65 -10.34
N LYS A 34 -5.85 16.23 -9.76
CA LYS A 34 -7.17 16.24 -10.37
C LYS A 34 -8.26 16.52 -9.33
N LYS A 35 -9.50 16.75 -9.81
CA LYS A 35 -10.63 16.95 -8.93
C LYS A 35 -10.86 15.72 -8.06
N ILE A 36 -11.11 15.92 -6.79
CA ILE A 36 -11.49 14.86 -5.85
C ILE A 36 -12.92 14.39 -6.19
N THR A 37 -13.10 13.09 -6.40
CA THR A 37 -14.37 12.49 -6.79
C THR A 37 -14.87 11.40 -5.84
N HIS A 38 -14.04 10.94 -4.92
CA HIS A 38 -14.33 9.81 -4.05
C HIS A 38 -15.00 10.21 -2.72
N PHE A 39 -15.14 11.50 -2.44
CA PHE A 39 -15.97 12.05 -1.37
C PHE A 39 -16.48 13.45 -1.74
N ASP A 40 -17.49 13.93 -1.01
CA ASP A 40 -18.04 15.28 -1.21
C ASP A 40 -17.06 16.35 -0.73
N THR A 41 -16.77 17.30 -1.63
CA THR A 41 -15.85 18.41 -1.39
C THR A 41 -16.58 19.76 -1.20
N GLU A 42 -17.91 19.75 -1.03
CA GLU A 42 -18.66 20.97 -0.74
C GLU A 42 -18.18 21.59 0.59
N GLY A 43 -17.99 22.88 0.62
CA GLY A 43 -17.44 23.59 1.77
C GLY A 43 -15.93 23.51 1.95
N LEU A 44 -15.19 22.68 1.19
CA LEU A 44 -13.73 22.65 1.25
C LEU A 44 -13.12 23.73 0.35
N THR A 45 -12.06 24.35 0.85
CA THR A 45 -11.30 25.38 0.10
C THR A 45 -10.46 24.77 -1.02
N CYS A 46 -9.95 23.54 -0.84
CA CYS A 46 -9.20 22.79 -1.84
C CYS A 46 -10.05 21.58 -2.30
N LYS A 47 -10.27 21.48 -3.61
CA LYS A 47 -11.10 20.44 -4.23
C LYS A 47 -10.31 19.53 -5.18
N ILE A 48 -8.98 19.64 -5.15
CA ILE A 48 -8.07 18.87 -6.01
C ILE A 48 -7.03 18.14 -5.16
N ALA A 49 -6.62 16.95 -5.60
CA ALA A 49 -5.57 16.14 -4.97
C ALA A 49 -4.92 15.21 -5.99
N GLY A 50 -3.71 14.74 -5.69
CA GLY A 50 -3.14 13.56 -6.34
C GLY A 50 -3.69 12.31 -5.66
N HIS A 51 -4.50 11.52 -6.35
CA HIS A 51 -5.06 10.27 -5.83
C HIS A 51 -5.09 9.18 -6.90
N ILE A 52 -5.09 7.93 -6.44
CA ILE A 52 -5.31 6.77 -7.31
C ILE A 52 -6.77 6.83 -7.81
N SER A 53 -6.95 6.77 -9.12
CA SER A 53 -8.28 6.86 -9.71
C SER A 53 -8.93 5.50 -9.87
N HIS A 54 -10.21 5.42 -9.51
CA HIS A 54 -11.10 4.29 -9.77
C HIS A 54 -12.22 4.67 -10.75
N ASP A 55 -12.10 5.80 -11.45
CA ASP A 55 -12.99 6.22 -12.53
C ASP A 55 -12.45 5.68 -13.86
N GLU A 56 -13.22 4.82 -14.52
CA GLU A 56 -12.85 4.20 -15.79
C GLU A 56 -12.64 5.21 -16.93
N ASN A 57 -13.14 6.44 -16.80
CA ASN A 57 -12.92 7.51 -17.77
C ASN A 57 -11.61 8.29 -17.52
N ASP A 58 -10.92 8.04 -16.40
CA ASP A 58 -9.65 8.68 -16.08
C ASP A 58 -8.52 7.98 -16.86
N PRO A 59 -7.64 8.73 -17.55
CA PRO A 59 -6.50 8.13 -18.25
C PRO A 59 -5.53 7.37 -17.34
N PHE A 60 -5.61 7.60 -16.03
CA PHE A 60 -4.82 6.89 -15.00
C PHE A 60 -5.70 5.98 -14.14
N TYR A 61 -6.80 5.47 -14.71
CA TYR A 61 -7.67 4.49 -14.04
C TYR A 61 -6.90 3.28 -13.54
N TYR A 62 -7.15 2.92 -12.29
CA TYR A 62 -6.59 1.72 -11.68
C TYR A 62 -7.68 0.67 -11.42
N ASP A 63 -7.61 -0.42 -12.17
CA ASP A 63 -8.40 -1.61 -11.88
C ASP A 63 -7.71 -2.43 -10.79
N GLN A 64 -8.24 -2.38 -9.59
CA GLN A 64 -7.70 -3.09 -8.44
C GLN A 64 -7.78 -4.62 -8.59
N SER A 65 -8.68 -5.15 -9.42
CA SER A 65 -8.83 -6.59 -9.67
C SER A 65 -7.62 -7.23 -10.34
N ILE A 66 -6.75 -6.43 -10.99
CA ILE A 66 -5.50 -6.90 -11.60
C ILE A 66 -4.51 -7.41 -10.54
N HIS A 67 -4.49 -6.79 -9.37
CA HIS A 67 -3.50 -7.11 -8.35
C HIS A 67 -4.09 -7.72 -7.07
N LEU A 68 -5.41 -7.56 -6.85
CA LEU A 68 -6.09 -7.93 -5.62
C LEU A 68 -7.22 -8.92 -5.90
N ASP A 69 -7.42 -9.88 -5.02
CA ASP A 69 -8.63 -10.69 -5.05
C ASP A 69 -9.80 -9.97 -4.33
N LEU A 70 -11.02 -10.43 -4.56
CA LEU A 70 -12.22 -9.86 -3.94
C LEU A 70 -12.19 -9.89 -2.40
N LYS A 71 -11.43 -10.81 -1.81
CA LYS A 71 -11.27 -10.93 -0.37
C LYS A 71 -10.37 -9.82 0.16
N ASP A 72 -9.27 -9.53 -0.54
CA ASP A 72 -8.36 -8.43 -0.21
C ASP A 72 -9.09 -7.09 -0.28
N ILE A 73 -9.88 -6.87 -1.36
CA ILE A 73 -10.66 -5.65 -1.56
C ILE A 73 -11.70 -5.41 -0.45
N LYS A 74 -12.44 -6.48 -0.08
CA LYS A 74 -13.55 -6.36 0.90
C LYS A 74 -13.12 -6.26 2.36
N ARG A 75 -11.92 -6.72 2.69
CA ARG A 75 -11.46 -6.88 4.08
C ARG A 75 -10.42 -5.87 4.52
N ASN A 76 -9.85 -5.13 3.60
CA ASN A 76 -8.74 -4.23 3.87
C ASN A 76 -9.11 -2.79 3.49
N ASP A 77 -8.64 -1.83 4.27
CA ASP A 77 -8.66 -0.41 3.92
C ASP A 77 -7.78 -0.15 2.67
N ARG A 78 -8.03 0.93 1.97
CA ARG A 78 -7.34 1.29 0.72
C ARG A 78 -5.81 1.32 0.86
N PHE A 79 -5.27 1.79 1.99
CA PHE A 79 -3.81 1.81 2.15
C PHE A 79 -3.20 0.41 2.13
N ILE A 80 -3.89 -0.60 2.71
CA ILE A 80 -3.45 -2.00 2.64
C ILE A 80 -3.59 -2.52 1.21
N GLN A 81 -4.70 -2.22 0.54
CA GLN A 81 -4.93 -2.63 -0.85
C GLN A 81 -3.82 -2.12 -1.76
N TYR A 82 -3.50 -0.84 -1.72
CA TYR A 82 -2.43 -0.23 -2.52
C TYR A 82 -1.05 -0.79 -2.16
N GLY A 83 -0.79 -1.02 -0.87
CA GLY A 83 0.45 -1.63 -0.43
C GLY A 83 0.63 -3.08 -0.90
N ILE A 84 -0.44 -3.89 -0.90
CA ILE A 84 -0.43 -5.26 -1.45
C ILE A 84 -0.21 -5.22 -2.96
N ALA A 85 -0.85 -4.30 -3.68
CA ALA A 85 -0.67 -4.16 -5.13
C ALA A 85 0.77 -3.79 -5.50
N ALA A 86 1.34 -2.79 -4.82
CA ALA A 86 2.73 -2.41 -5.02
C ALA A 86 3.71 -3.52 -4.63
N ALA A 87 3.45 -4.24 -3.53
CA ALA A 87 4.26 -5.39 -3.12
C ALA A 87 4.20 -6.52 -4.15
N LYS A 88 3.02 -6.80 -4.74
CA LYS A 88 2.89 -7.81 -5.79
C LYS A 88 3.79 -7.47 -6.98
N MET A 89 3.70 -6.25 -7.49
CA MET A 89 4.55 -5.80 -8.60
C MET A 89 6.05 -5.91 -8.27
N ALA A 90 6.47 -5.49 -7.07
CA ALA A 90 7.87 -5.57 -6.66
C ALA A 90 8.37 -7.01 -6.49
N VAL A 91 7.54 -7.92 -5.97
CA VAL A 91 7.86 -9.35 -5.82
C VAL A 91 7.99 -10.03 -7.17
N GLU A 92 7.09 -9.73 -8.12
CA GLU A 92 7.12 -10.24 -9.47
C GLU A 92 8.36 -9.73 -10.22
N ASP A 93 8.64 -8.44 -10.17
CA ASP A 93 9.78 -7.80 -10.84
C ASP A 93 11.13 -8.30 -10.29
N SER A 94 11.24 -8.54 -8.98
CA SER A 94 12.45 -9.06 -8.33
C SER A 94 12.69 -10.57 -8.53
N GLY A 95 11.69 -11.32 -8.98
CA GLY A 95 11.76 -12.77 -9.12
C GLY A 95 11.75 -13.57 -7.82
N ILE A 96 11.42 -12.96 -6.67
CA ILE A 96 11.39 -13.64 -5.37
C ILE A 96 10.06 -14.36 -5.07
N ALA A 97 9.14 -14.41 -6.02
CA ALA A 97 7.85 -15.08 -5.85
C ALA A 97 8.01 -16.59 -5.57
N ASP A 98 8.97 -17.22 -6.24
CA ASP A 98 9.17 -18.69 -6.26
C ASP A 98 10.23 -19.17 -5.27
N LEU A 99 10.58 -18.38 -4.25
CA LEU A 99 11.52 -18.79 -3.21
C LEU A 99 11.04 -20.04 -2.46
N ASN A 100 11.96 -20.94 -2.15
CA ASN A 100 11.67 -22.09 -1.32
C ASN A 100 11.45 -21.70 0.17
N GLU A 101 10.93 -22.63 0.98
CA GLU A 101 10.58 -22.35 2.38
C GLU A 101 11.77 -21.88 3.24
N ASN A 102 13.00 -22.37 2.98
CA ASN A 102 14.18 -21.95 3.72
C ASN A 102 14.63 -20.53 3.33
N GLU A 103 14.47 -20.16 2.08
CA GLU A 103 14.75 -18.80 1.59
C GLU A 103 13.73 -17.80 2.15
N LYS A 104 12.44 -18.16 2.20
CA LYS A 104 11.39 -17.34 2.80
C LYS A 104 11.62 -17.01 4.28
N LEU A 105 12.38 -17.82 5.02
CA LEU A 105 12.77 -17.52 6.40
C LEU A 105 13.66 -16.27 6.50
N LYS A 106 14.33 -15.89 5.41
CA LYS A 106 15.24 -14.73 5.35
C LYS A 106 14.61 -13.49 4.74
N VAL A 107 13.41 -13.59 4.18
CA VAL A 107 12.74 -12.45 3.57
C VAL A 107 11.93 -11.71 4.64
N GLY A 108 12.35 -10.48 4.95
CA GLY A 108 11.64 -9.58 5.84
C GLY A 108 10.70 -8.65 5.06
N VAL A 109 9.73 -8.09 5.79
CA VAL A 109 8.78 -7.11 5.26
C VAL A 109 8.82 -5.86 6.13
N THR A 110 9.27 -4.76 5.55
CA THR A 110 9.29 -3.42 6.17
C THR A 110 8.52 -2.46 5.30
N VAL A 111 7.31 -2.14 5.70
CA VAL A 111 6.40 -1.22 4.99
C VAL A 111 5.69 -0.34 6.00
N GLY A 112 5.05 0.72 5.54
CA GLY A 112 4.34 1.60 6.45
C GLY A 112 3.34 2.50 5.75
N SER A 113 2.58 3.25 6.56
CA SER A 113 1.64 4.26 6.10
C SER A 113 1.74 5.47 7.04
N GLY A 114 1.50 6.66 6.51
CA GLY A 114 1.54 7.89 7.32
C GLY A 114 0.47 7.93 8.40
N ILE A 115 -0.71 7.33 8.15
CA ILE A 115 -1.86 7.36 9.06
C ILE A 115 -2.47 5.97 9.25
N GLY A 116 -2.52 5.15 8.19
CA GLY A 116 -3.22 3.87 8.18
C GLY A 116 -4.67 4.00 7.67
N GLY A 117 -5.58 3.19 8.18
CA GLY A 117 -6.96 3.07 7.72
C GLY A 117 -7.89 4.16 8.21
N LEU A 118 -7.59 5.43 7.88
CA LEU A 118 -8.40 6.58 8.33
C LEU A 118 -9.86 6.49 7.87
N GLU A 119 -10.08 6.07 6.61
CA GLU A 119 -11.43 5.90 6.05
C GLU A 119 -12.22 4.83 6.84
N THR A 120 -11.62 3.67 7.05
CA THR A 120 -12.21 2.58 7.86
C THR A 120 -12.54 3.03 9.29
N ILE A 121 -11.64 3.80 9.93
CA ILE A 121 -11.85 4.30 11.29
C ILE A 121 -13.01 5.31 11.31
N TYR A 122 -13.04 6.24 10.37
CA TYR A 122 -14.10 7.25 10.27
C TYR A 122 -15.47 6.61 10.05
N GLU A 123 -15.61 5.78 9.03
CA GLU A 123 -16.87 5.09 8.72
C GLU A 123 -17.31 4.15 9.86
N GLY A 124 -16.35 3.46 10.47
CA GLY A 124 -16.60 2.61 11.63
C GLY A 124 -17.13 3.39 12.82
N SER A 125 -16.58 4.58 13.08
CA SER A 125 -17.02 5.46 14.17
C SER A 125 -18.44 5.96 13.96
N LEU A 126 -18.77 6.43 12.75
CA LEU A 126 -20.14 6.82 12.40
C LEU A 126 -21.13 5.65 12.55
N LYS A 127 -20.73 4.47 12.11
CA LYS A 127 -21.57 3.27 12.21
C LYS A 127 -21.83 2.85 13.65
N VAL A 128 -20.86 3.02 14.53
CA VAL A 128 -21.03 2.76 15.98
C VAL A 128 -21.99 3.77 16.59
N ASP A 129 -21.86 5.03 16.24
CA ASP A 129 -22.73 6.11 16.72
C ASP A 129 -24.20 5.91 16.28
N GLU A 130 -24.42 5.61 14.99
CA GLU A 130 -25.75 5.42 14.44
C GLU A 130 -26.43 4.10 14.82
N LYS A 131 -25.70 3.00 14.87
CA LYS A 131 -26.24 1.60 14.88
C LYS A 131 -25.71 0.73 16.03
N GLY A 132 -24.82 1.29 16.82
CA GLY A 132 -24.20 0.62 17.95
C GLY A 132 -23.05 -0.33 17.57
N PRO A 133 -22.23 -0.75 18.59
CA PRO A 133 -20.97 -1.45 18.37
C PRO A 133 -21.12 -2.85 17.73
N ARG A 134 -22.29 -3.49 17.88
CA ARG A 134 -22.56 -4.82 17.29
C ARG A 134 -22.60 -4.82 15.75
N LYS A 135 -22.65 -3.64 15.13
CA LYS A 135 -22.67 -3.49 13.68
C LYS A 135 -21.28 -3.24 13.08
N LEU A 136 -20.27 -3.13 13.92
CA LEU A 136 -18.89 -3.00 13.47
C LEU A 136 -18.41 -4.30 12.80
N SER A 137 -17.63 -4.16 11.74
CA SER A 137 -17.04 -5.31 11.04
C SER A 137 -16.03 -6.03 11.95
N PRO A 138 -15.96 -7.38 11.96
CA PRO A 138 -14.88 -8.09 12.64
C PRO A 138 -13.50 -7.80 12.03
N PHE A 139 -13.46 -7.26 10.81
CA PHE A 139 -12.23 -6.82 10.14
C PHE A 139 -11.88 -5.36 10.42
N PHE A 140 -12.65 -4.65 11.25
CA PHE A 140 -12.39 -3.22 11.55
C PHE A 140 -10.96 -2.98 12.02
N ILE A 141 -10.51 -3.70 13.05
CA ILE A 141 -9.15 -3.57 13.56
C ILE A 141 -8.10 -4.07 12.53
N PRO A 142 -8.23 -5.29 11.98
CA PRO A 142 -7.28 -5.76 10.97
C PRO A 142 -7.15 -4.88 9.73
N SER A 143 -8.20 -4.17 9.33
CA SER A 143 -8.17 -3.30 8.15
C SER A 143 -7.62 -1.90 8.44
N SER A 144 -7.61 -1.46 9.68
CA SER A 144 -7.24 -0.07 10.02
C SER A 144 -5.82 0.12 10.54
N LEU A 145 -5.20 -0.91 11.12
CA LEU A 145 -3.88 -0.80 11.73
C LEU A 145 -2.74 -0.86 10.71
N VAL A 146 -1.78 0.05 10.83
CA VAL A 146 -0.65 0.18 9.88
C VAL A 146 0.19 -1.09 9.77
N ASN A 147 0.45 -1.77 10.88
CA ASN A 147 1.27 -2.98 10.92
C ASN A 147 0.59 -4.19 10.23
N LEU A 148 -0.70 -4.12 9.98
CA LEU A 148 -1.40 -5.19 9.26
C LEU A 148 -1.04 -5.23 7.77
N LEU A 149 -0.55 -4.11 7.19
CA LEU A 149 -0.04 -4.12 5.84
C LEU A 149 1.19 -5.07 5.71
N SER A 150 2.18 -4.94 6.60
CA SER A 150 3.33 -5.85 6.60
C SER A 150 2.92 -7.29 6.89
N GLY A 151 1.95 -7.49 7.81
CA GLY A 151 1.38 -8.79 8.12
C GLY A 151 0.68 -9.44 6.94
N GLN A 152 -0.15 -8.71 6.19
CA GLN A 152 -0.85 -9.24 5.01
C GLN A 152 0.12 -9.64 3.88
N ILE A 153 1.15 -8.83 3.62
CA ILE A 153 2.19 -9.16 2.64
C ILE A 153 2.93 -10.43 3.07
N SER A 154 3.34 -10.52 4.33
CA SER A 154 4.03 -11.69 4.89
C SER A 154 3.19 -12.97 4.76
N ILE A 155 1.90 -12.91 5.09
CA ILE A 155 0.97 -14.04 4.96
C ILE A 155 0.80 -14.44 3.48
N LYS A 156 0.64 -13.46 2.58
CA LYS A 156 0.38 -13.70 1.15
C LYS A 156 1.52 -14.46 0.47
N TYR A 157 2.77 -14.14 0.81
CA TYR A 157 3.97 -14.74 0.20
C TYR A 157 4.66 -15.78 1.07
N GLY A 158 4.23 -15.95 2.31
CA GLY A 158 4.88 -16.85 3.26
C GLY A 158 6.25 -16.35 3.75
N PHE A 159 6.50 -15.05 3.72
CA PHE A 159 7.74 -14.45 4.21
C PHE A 159 7.79 -14.49 5.75
N LYS A 160 8.88 -15.00 6.31
CA LYS A 160 9.02 -15.32 7.74
C LYS A 160 10.18 -14.61 8.43
N GLY A 161 10.87 -13.71 7.73
CA GLY A 161 11.88 -12.84 8.30
C GLY A 161 11.30 -11.69 9.12
N PRO A 162 12.11 -10.69 9.50
CA PRO A 162 11.64 -9.53 10.26
C PRO A 162 10.41 -8.86 9.63
N ASN A 163 9.38 -8.63 10.43
CA ASN A 163 8.11 -8.08 9.95
C ASN A 163 7.62 -6.97 10.87
N TYR A 164 7.64 -5.74 10.38
CA TYR A 164 7.15 -4.60 11.14
C TYR A 164 6.85 -3.41 10.22
N SER A 165 6.08 -2.47 10.75
CA SER A 165 5.72 -1.24 10.07
C SER A 165 6.27 -0.02 10.80
N ILE A 166 6.64 0.97 10.02
CA ILE A 166 7.10 2.27 10.51
C ILE A 166 6.00 3.30 10.23
N VAL A 167 5.85 4.23 11.15
CA VAL A 167 4.93 5.37 10.99
C VAL A 167 5.70 6.63 11.32
N SER A 168 5.95 7.47 10.34
CA SER A 168 6.63 8.76 10.46
C SER A 168 6.12 9.77 9.43
N ALA A 169 4.81 9.81 9.29
CA ALA A 169 4.09 10.70 8.35
C ALA A 169 4.69 10.63 6.93
N CYS A 170 5.03 11.77 6.32
CA CYS A 170 5.58 11.87 4.96
C CYS A 170 6.94 11.16 4.79
N ALA A 171 7.69 10.93 5.87
CA ALA A 171 8.99 10.27 5.84
C ALA A 171 8.90 8.74 5.94
N THR A 172 7.71 8.16 6.11
CA THR A 172 7.51 6.72 6.35
C THR A 172 8.19 5.85 5.30
N GLY A 173 8.01 6.14 4.02
CA GLY A 173 8.61 5.35 2.93
C GLY A 173 10.14 5.35 2.98
N ASN A 174 10.75 6.52 3.21
CA ASN A 174 12.21 6.62 3.34
C ASN A 174 12.74 5.86 4.55
N HIS A 175 12.03 5.88 5.67
CA HIS A 175 12.41 5.12 6.86
C HIS A 175 12.28 3.62 6.65
N CYS A 176 11.24 3.16 5.93
CA CYS A 176 11.12 1.74 5.55
C CYS A 176 12.30 1.26 4.72
N ILE A 177 12.70 2.04 3.69
CA ILE A 177 13.85 1.75 2.85
C ILE A 177 15.14 1.74 3.67
N GLY A 178 15.37 2.75 4.51
CA GLY A 178 16.56 2.84 5.35
C GLY A 178 16.68 1.68 6.34
N ASN A 179 15.58 1.25 6.95
CA ASN A 179 15.55 0.08 7.83
C ASN A 179 15.83 -1.22 7.07
N ALA A 180 15.20 -1.41 5.90
CA ALA A 180 15.45 -2.58 5.06
C ALA A 180 16.92 -2.64 4.64
N TYR A 181 17.52 -1.50 4.27
CA TYR A 181 18.96 -1.40 3.97
C TYR A 181 19.82 -1.84 5.14
N ASN A 182 19.57 -1.32 6.34
CA ASN A 182 20.33 -1.68 7.55
C ASN A 182 20.17 -3.15 7.91
N LEU A 183 18.97 -3.70 7.85
CA LEU A 183 18.74 -5.13 8.10
C LEU A 183 19.47 -6.01 7.10
N SER A 184 19.46 -5.64 5.82
CA SER A 184 20.19 -6.36 4.78
C SER A 184 21.71 -6.36 5.03
N LEU A 185 22.28 -5.27 5.56
CA LEU A 185 23.70 -5.20 5.90
C LEU A 185 24.10 -6.12 7.07
N ILE A 186 23.25 -6.29 8.07
CA ILE A 186 23.59 -7.03 9.31
C ILE A 186 23.14 -8.48 9.31
N HIS A 187 22.09 -8.84 8.58
CA HIS A 187 21.47 -10.18 8.64
C HIS A 187 21.65 -11.03 7.37
N ILE A 188 22.16 -10.44 6.29
CA ILE A 188 22.29 -11.18 5.01
C ILE A 188 23.76 -11.36 4.62
#